data_42fd4144b1ebf04fb2a5588553f80ac1
#
_entry.id   42fd4144b1ebf04fb2a5588553f80ac1
#
_cell.length_a   1.000
_cell.length_b   1.000
_cell.length_c   1.000
_cell.angle_alpha   90.00
_cell.angle_beta   90.00
_cell.angle_gamma   90.00
#
_symmetry.space_group_name_H-M   'P 1'
#
loop_
_entity.id
_entity.type
_entity.pdbx_description
1 polymer ?
#
loop_
_entity_poly.entity_id
_entity_poly.type
_entity_poly.pdbx_seq_one_letter_code
_entity_poly.pdbx_strand_id
1 'polypeptide(L)'
;VRTWYHSWRAAIRIARRDAWRFKGRSFLVLAMIALPILGVSAMDLTIRTSELTASESLDRDLGRADAKFTDPGLGGVPILQNPDNTQYTPVKDYDNEPWPDGKADVTKAIPVGSRVLTDTTGNGKLRTKHGLLNTRIHELKAADPMAKGMLRLNSGHFPEKTGEVAATTHFLETSGLRVGSKLTARSLDADYRIVGSYELPNELKADEVNALPGALLAPLDKALKADQLPGTDPSTVHLLTVPGHSFTWNMVQKVNTFGITVDSRTVRMHPPAKADIPLYQKSGWSDGRSEGSDVTVLASAATVIGLAMLEICLLAGPAFAVGARRSRRQLGLVGANGGDRRHIRAIVLAGGLVIGVASAVVGSILGIALTFALRPTLENLTGQRFGSYHFRPLELAGIAALAVLTGLLAAIVPAINASRQTVLASLTGRRGIRRSSRVLPVVGLIAFLLGAAIALYGSTLTDQFAIVAGGSAIAELGVVALTPALVGLFGRGGRWLPLSP
;
A
#
# COMPACT_ATOMS: atom_id res chain seq x y z
N VAL A 1 -34.24 -18.26 -24.46
CA VAL A 1 -33.42 -18.25 -23.23
C VAL A 1 -33.03 -19.67 -22.78
N ARG A 2 -33.95 -20.66 -22.76
CA ARG A 2 -33.65 -22.06 -22.36
C ARG A 2 -32.58 -22.75 -23.25
N THR A 3 -32.63 -22.59 -24.58
CA THR A 3 -31.67 -23.18 -25.50
C THR A 3 -30.28 -22.62 -25.36
N TRP A 4 -30.12 -21.33 -25.06
CA TRP A 4 -28.86 -20.66 -24.81
C TRP A 4 -28.18 -21.18 -23.51
N TYR A 5 -28.94 -21.33 -22.44
CA TYR A 5 -28.43 -21.86 -21.15
C TYR A 5 -27.90 -23.30 -21.32
N HIS A 6 -28.64 -24.17 -21.99
CA HIS A 6 -28.20 -25.55 -22.21
C HIS A 6 -26.94 -25.65 -23.07
N SER A 7 -26.79 -24.77 -24.07
CA SER A 7 -25.59 -24.74 -24.93
C SER A 7 -24.34 -24.30 -24.15
N TRP A 8 -24.45 -23.29 -23.26
CA TRP A 8 -23.36 -22.85 -22.41
C TRP A 8 -22.97 -23.89 -21.37
N ARG A 9 -23.92 -24.56 -20.76
CA ARG A 9 -23.67 -25.65 -19.80
C ARG A 9 -22.90 -26.81 -20.46
N ALA A 10 -23.26 -27.18 -21.67
CA ALA A 10 -22.52 -28.16 -22.44
C ALA A 10 -21.10 -27.68 -22.82
N ALA A 11 -20.95 -26.42 -23.26
CA ALA A 11 -19.66 -25.80 -23.54
C ALA A 11 -18.71 -25.78 -22.35
N ILE A 12 -19.19 -25.39 -21.16
CA ILE A 12 -18.40 -25.39 -19.92
C ILE A 12 -17.97 -26.81 -19.53
N ARG A 13 -18.84 -27.81 -19.67
CA ARG A 13 -18.51 -29.21 -19.38
C ARG A 13 -17.41 -29.73 -20.30
N ILE A 14 -17.49 -29.41 -21.61
CA ILE A 14 -16.48 -29.77 -22.61
C ILE A 14 -15.17 -29.08 -22.28
N ALA A 15 -15.19 -27.76 -22.02
CA ALA A 15 -14.01 -26.95 -21.68
C ALA A 15 -13.30 -27.46 -20.43
N ARG A 16 -14.05 -27.79 -19.35
CA ARG A 16 -13.49 -28.36 -18.12
C ARG A 16 -12.80 -29.70 -18.38
N ARG A 17 -13.43 -30.59 -19.19
CA ARG A 17 -12.84 -31.89 -19.53
C ARG A 17 -11.58 -31.73 -20.39
N ASP A 18 -11.58 -30.79 -21.33
CA ASP A 18 -10.41 -30.46 -22.17
C ASP A 18 -9.25 -29.92 -21.31
N ALA A 19 -9.54 -29.03 -20.36
CA ALA A 19 -8.55 -28.48 -19.43
C ALA A 19 -7.87 -29.59 -18.60
N TRP A 20 -8.62 -30.56 -18.12
CA TRP A 20 -8.08 -31.71 -17.36
C TRP A 20 -7.32 -32.70 -18.24
N ARG A 21 -7.70 -32.86 -19.48
CA ARG A 21 -7.05 -33.78 -20.45
C ARG A 21 -5.66 -33.25 -20.88
N PHE A 22 -5.51 -31.93 -21.02
CA PHE A 22 -4.27 -31.29 -21.45
C PHE A 22 -3.66 -30.44 -20.33
N LYS A 23 -3.35 -31.09 -19.19
CA LYS A 23 -2.89 -30.43 -17.95
C LYS A 23 -1.75 -29.44 -18.14
N GLY A 24 -0.68 -29.80 -18.87
CA GLY A 24 0.49 -28.94 -19.07
C GLY A 24 0.18 -27.61 -19.74
N ARG A 25 -0.65 -27.62 -20.80
CA ARG A 25 -1.08 -26.40 -21.47
C ARG A 25 -2.01 -25.56 -20.59
N SER A 26 -2.98 -26.22 -19.97
CA SER A 26 -3.95 -25.55 -19.11
C SER A 26 -3.26 -24.91 -17.91
N PHE A 27 -2.26 -25.60 -17.33
CA PHE A 27 -1.43 -25.05 -16.27
C PHE A 27 -0.62 -23.83 -16.74
N LEU A 28 -0.02 -23.87 -17.93
CA LEU A 28 0.72 -22.74 -18.48
C LEU A 28 -0.18 -21.51 -18.64
N VAL A 29 -1.36 -21.67 -19.25
CA VAL A 29 -2.31 -20.54 -19.43
C VAL A 29 -2.85 -20.07 -18.08
N LEU A 30 -3.14 -21.01 -17.16
CA LEU A 30 -3.55 -20.69 -15.80
C LEU A 30 -2.47 -19.88 -15.10
N ALA A 31 -1.21 -20.30 -15.18
CA ALA A 31 -0.09 -19.59 -14.56
C ALA A 31 0.09 -18.18 -15.13
N MET A 32 -0.03 -18.02 -16.47
CA MET A 32 0.05 -16.71 -17.11
C MET A 32 -0.99 -15.71 -16.63
N ILE A 33 -2.20 -16.18 -16.27
CA ILE A 33 -3.26 -15.32 -15.74
C ILE A 33 -3.18 -15.24 -14.22
N ALA A 34 -2.88 -16.36 -13.53
CA ALA A 34 -2.87 -16.42 -12.07
C ALA A 34 -1.70 -15.63 -11.44
N LEU A 35 -0.53 -15.57 -12.11
CA LEU A 35 0.65 -14.88 -11.59
C LEU A 35 0.43 -13.36 -11.40
N PRO A 36 -0.07 -12.61 -12.39
CA PRO A 36 -0.45 -11.21 -12.19
C PRO A 36 -1.55 -11.03 -11.14
N ILE A 37 -2.55 -11.91 -11.11
CA ILE A 37 -3.63 -11.87 -10.12
C ILE A 37 -3.09 -12.11 -8.70
N LEU A 38 -2.14 -13.03 -8.54
CA LEU A 38 -1.42 -13.25 -7.30
C LEU A 38 -0.71 -11.93 -6.86
N GLY A 39 0.01 -11.29 -7.78
CA GLY A 39 0.71 -10.02 -7.50
C GLY A 39 -0.27 -8.91 -7.08
N VAL A 40 -1.35 -8.72 -7.82
CA VAL A 40 -2.37 -7.69 -7.51
C VAL A 40 -3.07 -8.00 -6.19
N SER A 41 -3.46 -9.24 -5.93
CA SER A 41 -4.12 -9.64 -4.68
C SER A 41 -3.20 -9.51 -3.47
N ALA A 42 -1.90 -9.86 -3.63
CA ALA A 42 -0.92 -9.70 -2.57
C ALA A 42 -0.63 -8.23 -2.29
N MET A 43 -0.52 -7.40 -3.33
CA MET A 43 -0.29 -5.97 -3.21
C MET A 43 -1.48 -5.27 -2.55
N ASP A 44 -2.71 -5.54 -3.00
CA ASP A 44 -3.94 -4.99 -2.44
C ASP A 44 -4.05 -5.30 -0.93
N LEU A 45 -3.92 -6.58 -0.56
CA LEU A 45 -3.99 -6.98 0.85
C LEU A 45 -2.83 -6.39 1.68
N THR A 46 -1.63 -6.27 1.10
CA THR A 46 -0.48 -5.67 1.78
C THR A 46 -0.72 -4.19 2.05
N ILE A 47 -1.17 -3.43 1.05
CA ILE A 47 -1.49 -1.99 1.21
C ILE A 47 -2.58 -1.82 2.26
N ARG A 48 -3.67 -2.58 2.18
CA ARG A 48 -4.78 -2.50 3.14
C ARG A 48 -4.39 -2.89 4.56
N THR A 49 -3.46 -3.84 4.69
CA THR A 49 -2.94 -4.26 6.01
C THR A 49 -1.91 -3.26 6.56
N SER A 50 -1.17 -2.56 5.69
CA SER A 50 -0.23 -1.51 6.10
C SER A 50 -0.95 -0.21 6.52
N GLU A 51 -2.13 0.06 5.96
CA GLU A 51 -2.99 1.17 6.38
C GLU A 51 -3.60 0.87 7.75
N LEU A 52 -3.28 1.70 8.74
CA LEU A 52 -3.89 1.60 10.06
C LEU A 52 -5.32 2.13 10.02
N THR A 53 -6.22 1.48 10.71
CA THR A 53 -7.53 2.10 11.01
C THR A 53 -7.34 3.31 11.92
N ALA A 54 -8.31 4.22 11.93
CA ALA A 54 -8.27 5.37 12.82
C ALA A 54 -8.11 4.96 14.31
N SER A 55 -8.74 3.86 14.73
CA SER A 55 -8.60 3.33 16.09
C SER A 55 -7.20 2.76 16.37
N GLU A 56 -6.60 2.03 15.41
CA GLU A 56 -5.24 1.48 15.56
C GLU A 56 -4.19 2.59 15.60
N SER A 57 -4.33 3.61 14.73
CA SER A 57 -3.46 4.79 14.75
C SER A 57 -3.56 5.51 16.09
N LEU A 58 -4.78 5.76 16.58
CA LEU A 58 -5.01 6.40 17.87
C LEU A 58 -4.47 5.60 19.05
N ASP A 59 -4.58 4.26 19.02
CA ASP A 59 -4.02 3.41 20.07
C ASP A 59 -2.48 3.46 20.09
N ARG A 60 -1.83 3.69 18.96
CA ARG A 60 -0.37 3.89 18.88
C ARG A 60 0.07 5.30 19.27
N ASP A 61 -0.73 6.32 18.97
CA ASP A 61 -0.39 7.74 19.17
C ASP A 61 -0.79 8.26 20.56
N LEU A 62 -1.90 7.76 21.11
CA LEU A 62 -2.50 8.20 22.37
C LEU A 62 -2.59 7.10 23.44
N GLY A 63 -2.25 5.86 23.10
CA GLY A 63 -2.52 4.74 23.99
C GLY A 63 -4.02 4.57 24.25
N ARG A 64 -4.42 4.61 25.53
CA ARG A 64 -5.83 4.59 25.95
C ARG A 64 -6.33 5.96 26.41
N ALA A 65 -5.54 7.01 26.19
CA ALA A 65 -5.96 8.37 26.50
C ALA A 65 -7.08 8.87 25.58
N ASP A 66 -7.89 9.79 26.08
CA ASP A 66 -8.98 10.44 25.35
C ASP A 66 -8.47 11.62 24.53
N ALA A 67 -7.40 12.29 25.02
CA ALA A 67 -6.77 13.41 24.34
C ALA A 67 -5.28 13.51 24.65
N LYS A 68 -4.51 14.12 23.73
CA LYS A 68 -3.11 14.50 23.88
C LYS A 68 -2.99 16.00 23.67
N PHE A 69 -2.41 16.69 24.65
CA PHE A 69 -2.14 18.12 24.63
C PHE A 69 -0.68 18.36 24.30
N THR A 70 -0.42 19.23 23.35
CA THR A 70 0.93 19.60 22.93
C THR A 70 1.04 21.11 22.86
N ASP A 71 2.10 21.65 23.48
CA ASP A 71 2.49 23.04 23.24
C ASP A 71 3.22 23.14 21.89
N PRO A 72 2.65 23.81 20.88
CA PRO A 72 3.27 23.94 19.56
C PRO A 72 4.45 24.92 19.52
N GLY A 73 4.81 25.52 20.67
CA GLY A 73 5.90 26.50 20.75
C GLY A 73 5.56 27.88 20.18
N LEU A 74 4.29 28.24 20.15
CA LEU A 74 3.82 29.53 19.60
C LEU A 74 3.61 30.60 20.70
N GLY A 75 4.33 30.50 21.83
CA GLY A 75 4.25 31.49 22.89
C GLY A 75 2.92 31.51 23.68
N GLY A 76 2.10 30.45 23.58
CA GLY A 76 0.82 30.33 24.27
C GLY A 76 -0.30 31.22 23.71
N VAL A 77 -0.18 31.71 22.48
CA VAL A 77 -1.23 32.50 21.81
C VAL A 77 -2.38 31.60 21.34
N PRO A 78 -3.62 32.13 21.31
CA PRO A 78 -4.74 31.39 20.76
C PRO A 78 -4.50 30.91 19.34
N ILE A 79 -4.87 29.66 19.06
CA ILE A 79 -4.64 29.00 17.78
C ILE A 79 -5.95 28.48 17.19
N LEU A 80 -5.92 28.22 15.89
CA LEU A 80 -6.91 27.42 15.16
C LEU A 80 -6.22 26.14 14.73
N GLN A 81 -6.90 25.00 14.84
CA GLN A 81 -6.39 23.73 14.37
C GLN A 81 -7.46 22.98 13.55
N ASN A 82 -7.02 22.02 12.73
CA ASN A 82 -7.90 21.06 12.09
C ASN A 82 -8.18 19.85 13.02
N PRO A 83 -9.21 19.03 12.73
CA PRO A 83 -9.63 17.93 13.62
C PRO A 83 -8.60 16.85 13.86
N ASP A 84 -7.70 16.60 12.90
CA ASP A 84 -6.63 15.58 12.99
C ASP A 84 -5.31 16.12 13.53
N ASN A 85 -5.27 17.40 13.94
CA ASN A 85 -4.11 18.09 14.52
C ASN A 85 -2.86 18.08 13.61
N THR A 86 -3.05 17.98 12.29
CA THR A 86 -1.95 18.06 11.30
C THR A 86 -1.64 19.48 10.86
N GLN A 87 -2.61 20.39 11.03
CA GLN A 87 -2.51 21.79 10.66
C GLN A 87 -3.03 22.68 11.80
N TYR A 88 -2.27 23.71 12.10
CA TYR A 88 -2.67 24.73 13.06
C TYR A 88 -2.01 26.08 12.71
N THR A 89 -2.65 27.18 13.13
CA THR A 89 -2.14 28.54 12.94
C THR A 89 -2.63 29.42 14.09
N PRO A 90 -1.89 30.48 14.45
CA PRO A 90 -2.41 31.50 15.36
C PRO A 90 -3.69 32.13 14.84
N VAL A 91 -4.57 32.51 15.74
CA VAL A 91 -5.78 33.30 15.40
C VAL A 91 -5.38 34.65 14.81
N LYS A 92 -4.43 35.33 15.45
CA LYS A 92 -3.83 36.60 14.98
C LYS A 92 -2.63 36.30 14.09
N ASP A 93 -2.50 37.02 12.98
CA ASP A 93 -1.30 36.95 12.16
C ASP A 93 -0.17 37.80 12.76
N TYR A 94 1.04 37.25 12.77
CA TYR A 94 2.24 37.89 13.35
C TYR A 94 3.27 38.25 12.29
N ASP A 95 2.85 38.44 11.03
CA ASP A 95 3.75 38.69 9.91
C ASP A 95 4.68 39.92 10.07
N ASN A 96 4.24 40.92 10.85
CA ASN A 96 4.96 42.16 11.12
C ASN A 96 5.21 42.44 12.60
N GLU A 97 4.95 41.48 13.48
CA GLU A 97 5.14 41.61 14.93
C GLU A 97 6.09 40.52 15.44
N PRO A 98 6.93 40.81 16.47
CA PRO A 98 7.73 39.77 17.09
C PRO A 98 6.83 38.66 17.67
N TRP A 99 7.25 37.41 17.52
CA TRP A 99 6.56 36.29 18.15
C TRP A 99 6.58 36.45 19.65
N PRO A 100 5.48 36.14 20.34
CA PRO A 100 5.44 36.17 21.79
C PRO A 100 6.43 35.16 22.39
N ASP A 101 7.27 35.64 23.28
CA ASP A 101 8.13 34.78 24.09
C ASP A 101 7.33 34.12 25.21
N GLY A 102 7.36 32.78 25.25
CA GLY A 102 6.70 32.02 26.32
C GLY A 102 6.37 30.58 25.95
N LYS A 103 5.79 29.90 26.91
CA LYS A 103 5.24 28.56 26.74
C LYS A 103 3.77 28.57 27.11
N ALA A 104 2.99 27.73 26.47
CA ALA A 104 1.61 27.53 26.85
C ALA A 104 1.50 26.89 28.23
N ASP A 105 0.63 27.43 29.08
CA ASP A 105 0.37 26.84 30.39
C ASP A 105 -0.67 25.74 30.28
N VAL A 106 -0.18 24.51 30.07
CA VAL A 106 -1.03 23.32 29.87
C VAL A 106 -1.92 23.05 31.08
N THR A 107 -1.46 23.43 32.29
CA THR A 107 -2.21 23.15 33.54
C THR A 107 -3.56 23.86 33.59
N LYS A 108 -3.63 25.07 33.02
CA LYS A 108 -4.89 25.86 32.94
C LYS A 108 -5.89 25.29 31.98
N ALA A 109 -5.44 24.50 30.98
CA ALA A 109 -6.29 23.92 29.96
C ALA A 109 -6.86 22.55 30.35
N ILE A 110 -6.32 21.91 31.37
CA ILE A 110 -6.74 20.59 31.84
C ILE A 110 -8.11 20.64 32.47
N PRO A 111 -9.13 19.91 31.99
CA PRO A 111 -10.43 19.85 32.62
C PRO A 111 -10.37 19.24 34.02
N VAL A 112 -11.17 19.77 34.95
CA VAL A 112 -11.25 19.26 36.32
C VAL A 112 -11.68 17.79 36.33
N GLY A 113 -10.99 16.99 37.18
CA GLY A 113 -11.25 15.55 37.31
C GLY A 113 -10.57 14.69 36.23
N SER A 114 -9.75 15.27 35.35
CA SER A 114 -8.96 14.52 34.39
C SER A 114 -7.77 13.84 35.06
N ARG A 115 -7.46 12.61 34.58
CA ARG A 115 -6.18 11.96 34.88
C ARG A 115 -5.17 12.33 33.80
N VAL A 116 -3.97 12.68 34.20
CA VAL A 116 -2.89 13.10 33.29
C VAL A 116 -1.72 12.14 33.38
N LEU A 117 -1.18 11.76 32.24
CA LEU A 117 0.08 11.05 32.10
C LEU A 117 1.02 11.92 31.25
N THR A 118 2.14 12.30 31.85
CA THR A 118 3.17 13.11 31.18
C THR A 118 4.05 12.19 30.35
N ASP A 119 4.29 12.60 29.11
CA ASP A 119 5.16 11.94 28.15
C ASP A 119 6.19 12.96 27.66
N THR A 120 7.47 12.73 27.96
CA THR A 120 8.57 13.64 27.62
C THR A 120 9.59 12.89 26.78
N THR A 121 9.93 13.45 25.63
CA THR A 121 10.97 12.94 24.75
C THR A 121 12.11 13.94 24.62
N GLY A 122 13.32 13.44 24.51
CA GLY A 122 14.52 14.26 24.28
C GLY A 122 15.61 13.41 23.68
N ASN A 123 16.75 14.03 23.34
CA ASN A 123 17.87 13.33 22.75
C ASN A 123 19.09 13.35 23.64
N GLY A 124 19.83 12.25 23.67
CA GLY A 124 21.06 12.14 24.43
C GLY A 124 22.06 11.19 23.78
N LYS A 125 23.35 11.37 24.09
CA LYS A 125 24.39 10.45 23.64
C LYS A 125 24.65 9.42 24.74
N LEU A 126 24.27 8.17 24.45
CA LEU A 126 24.47 7.04 25.37
C LEU A 126 25.70 6.25 24.99
N ARG A 127 26.40 5.74 26.00
CA ARG A 127 27.61 4.91 25.82
C ARG A 127 27.20 3.49 25.50
N THR A 128 27.70 2.99 24.38
CA THR A 128 27.46 1.64 23.88
C THR A 128 28.77 0.89 23.76
N LYS A 129 28.74 -0.40 23.39
CA LYS A 129 29.95 -1.17 23.08
C LYS A 129 30.70 -0.66 21.85
N HIS A 130 30.00 0.04 20.95
CA HIS A 130 30.54 0.55 19.69
C HIS A 130 30.83 2.07 19.72
N GLY A 131 30.77 2.69 20.89
CA GLY A 131 31.00 4.12 21.06
C GLY A 131 29.77 4.87 21.59
N LEU A 132 29.70 6.17 21.30
CA LEU A 132 28.54 7.00 21.66
C LEU A 132 27.48 6.94 20.56
N LEU A 133 26.27 6.54 20.93
CA LEU A 133 25.12 6.51 20.03
C LEU A 133 24.15 7.64 20.41
N ASN A 134 23.71 8.42 19.44
CA ASN A 134 22.62 9.38 19.64
C ASN A 134 21.31 8.60 19.77
N THR A 135 20.63 8.77 20.90
CA THR A 135 19.50 7.94 21.28
C THR A 135 18.37 8.84 21.73
N ARG A 136 17.16 8.55 21.31
CA ARG A 136 15.96 9.18 21.83
C ARG A 136 15.69 8.65 23.24
N ILE A 137 15.52 9.55 24.18
CA ILE A 137 15.15 9.23 25.55
C ILE A 137 13.67 9.55 25.70
N HIS A 138 12.90 8.57 26.09
CA HIS A 138 11.45 8.63 26.23
C HIS A 138 11.08 8.43 27.71
N GLU A 139 10.77 9.51 28.40
CA GLU A 139 10.34 9.48 29.79
C GLU A 139 8.83 9.38 29.90
N LEU A 140 8.35 8.15 29.94
CA LEU A 140 6.94 7.79 30.07
C LEU A 140 6.81 6.64 31.07
N LYS A 141 5.82 6.71 31.96
CA LYS A 141 5.45 5.54 32.76
C LYS A 141 4.75 4.51 31.89
N ALA A 142 5.54 3.77 31.11
CA ALA A 142 5.05 2.86 30.07
C ALA A 142 4.20 1.70 30.62
N ALA A 143 4.36 1.33 31.90
CA ALA A 143 3.51 0.36 32.59
C ALA A 143 2.12 0.89 32.94
N ASP A 144 1.85 2.19 32.77
CA ASP A 144 0.54 2.77 33.01
C ASP A 144 -0.48 2.26 31.98
N PRO A 145 -1.72 1.86 32.41
CA PRO A 145 -2.75 1.43 31.48
C PRO A 145 -3.08 2.46 30.39
N MET A 146 -2.88 3.75 30.63
CA MET A 146 -3.11 4.81 29.65
C MET A 146 -2.11 4.75 28.49
N ALA A 147 -0.87 4.29 28.72
CA ALA A 147 0.16 4.15 27.69
C ALA A 147 0.02 2.86 26.85
N LYS A 148 -0.97 2.01 27.16
CA LYS A 148 -1.17 0.72 26.47
C LYS A 148 -1.47 0.92 24.98
N GLY A 149 -0.62 0.36 24.11
CA GLY A 149 -0.72 0.47 22.67
C GLY A 149 0.40 1.31 22.05
N MET A 150 0.97 2.27 22.80
CA MET A 150 2.07 3.11 22.32
C MET A 150 3.39 2.33 22.23
N LEU A 151 3.70 1.54 23.24
CA LEU A 151 4.90 0.71 23.31
C LEU A 151 4.51 -0.75 23.47
N ARG A 152 5.25 -1.64 22.80
CA ARG A 152 5.05 -3.08 22.90
C ARG A 152 6.26 -3.74 23.55
N LEU A 153 6.06 -4.28 24.75
CA LEU A 153 7.10 -5.02 25.46
C LEU A 153 7.38 -6.35 24.76
N ASN A 154 8.65 -6.63 24.46
CA ASN A 154 9.10 -7.87 23.85
C ASN A 154 9.71 -8.84 24.87
N SER A 155 10.44 -8.32 25.88
CA SER A 155 11.02 -9.14 26.94
C SER A 155 11.30 -8.29 28.19
N GLY A 156 11.36 -8.94 29.37
CA GLY A 156 11.58 -8.24 30.64
C GLY A 156 10.35 -7.46 31.11
N HIS A 157 10.56 -6.29 31.65
CA HIS A 157 9.49 -5.38 32.14
C HIS A 157 9.85 -3.92 31.84
N PHE A 158 8.89 -3.01 31.91
CA PHE A 158 9.13 -1.57 31.87
C PHE A 158 9.74 -1.09 33.20
N PRO A 159 10.46 0.06 33.19
CA PRO A 159 11.09 0.62 34.40
C PRO A 159 10.08 0.86 35.52
N GLU A 160 10.43 0.40 36.72
CA GLU A 160 9.68 0.64 37.97
C GLU A 160 10.42 1.55 38.93
N LYS A 161 11.76 1.67 38.76
CA LYS A 161 12.66 2.48 39.61
C LYS A 161 13.47 3.46 38.77
N THR A 162 13.91 4.56 39.35
CA THR A 162 14.65 5.63 38.67
C THR A 162 15.99 5.20 38.06
N GLY A 163 16.60 4.12 38.54
CA GLY A 163 17.84 3.54 38.02
C GLY A 163 17.59 2.46 36.93
N GLU A 164 16.35 2.25 36.53
CA GLU A 164 15.97 1.26 35.52
C GLU A 164 15.58 1.93 34.20
N VAL A 165 15.89 1.27 33.10
CA VAL A 165 15.49 1.68 31.76
C VAL A 165 15.06 0.46 30.94
N ALA A 166 14.13 0.65 30.02
CA ALA A 166 13.88 -0.32 28.95
C ALA A 166 14.43 0.25 27.64
N ALA A 167 14.84 -0.59 26.72
CA ALA A 167 15.43 -0.16 25.46
C ALA A 167 14.71 -0.81 24.27
N THR A 168 14.67 -0.12 23.13
CA THR A 168 14.13 -0.72 21.92
C THR A 168 14.99 -1.89 21.45
N THR A 169 14.38 -2.86 20.78
CA THR A 169 15.10 -4.01 20.21
C THR A 169 16.19 -3.54 19.26
N HIS A 170 15.91 -2.54 18.42
CA HIS A 170 16.89 -1.96 17.51
C HIS A 170 18.07 -1.32 18.23
N PHE A 171 17.83 -0.56 19.29
CA PHE A 171 18.91 -0.01 20.11
C PHE A 171 19.80 -1.10 20.72
N LEU A 172 19.22 -2.20 21.21
CA LEU A 172 19.99 -3.32 21.77
C LEU A 172 20.88 -3.97 20.70
N GLU A 173 20.36 -4.14 19.48
CA GLU A 173 21.10 -4.67 18.34
C GLU A 173 22.24 -3.73 17.93
N THR A 174 21.96 -2.44 17.75
CA THR A 174 22.93 -1.41 17.33
C THR A 174 24.01 -1.15 18.37
N SER A 175 23.62 -1.12 19.65
CA SER A 175 24.53 -0.84 20.78
C SER A 175 25.39 -2.03 21.20
N GLY A 176 24.96 -3.27 20.83
CA GLY A 176 25.54 -4.51 21.33
C GLY A 176 25.25 -4.81 22.81
N LEU A 177 24.37 -4.01 23.46
CA LEU A 177 23.91 -4.23 24.83
C LEU A 177 22.77 -5.27 24.85
N ARG A 178 22.46 -5.75 26.05
CA ARG A 178 21.40 -6.75 26.30
C ARG A 178 20.61 -6.37 27.54
N VAL A 179 19.42 -6.93 27.69
CA VAL A 179 18.66 -6.86 28.94
C VAL A 179 19.55 -7.38 30.08
N GLY A 180 19.62 -6.64 31.16
CA GLY A 180 20.55 -6.87 32.29
C GLY A 180 21.83 -6.07 32.24
N SER A 181 22.23 -5.50 31.07
CA SER A 181 23.40 -4.65 30.93
C SER A 181 23.25 -3.32 31.65
N LYS A 182 24.38 -2.72 32.03
CA LYS A 182 24.46 -1.33 32.48
C LYS A 182 24.51 -0.39 31.28
N LEU A 183 23.82 0.74 31.39
CA LEU A 183 23.78 1.82 30.41
C LEU A 183 24.25 3.10 31.09
N THR A 184 25.16 3.83 30.44
CA THR A 184 25.68 5.10 30.90
C THR A 184 25.42 6.20 29.89
N ALA A 185 25.02 7.38 30.30
CA ALA A 185 24.92 8.54 29.44
C ALA A 185 26.23 9.34 29.44
N ARG A 186 26.52 10.03 28.32
CA ARG A 186 27.66 10.98 28.29
C ARG A 186 27.44 12.08 29.32
N SER A 187 28.50 12.50 29.98
CA SER A 187 28.50 13.57 30.99
C SER A 187 27.68 13.28 32.26
N LEU A 188 27.06 12.13 32.39
CA LEU A 188 26.31 11.72 33.55
C LEU A 188 27.01 10.56 34.27
N ASP A 189 27.46 10.77 35.47
CA ASP A 189 28.11 9.74 36.32
C ASP A 189 27.04 8.91 37.05
N ALA A 190 26.20 8.24 36.24
CA ALA A 190 25.15 7.37 36.74
C ALA A 190 24.96 6.17 35.82
N ASP A 191 24.82 5.00 36.44
CA ASP A 191 24.53 3.74 35.76
C ASP A 191 23.03 3.44 35.80
N TYR A 192 22.46 3.14 34.67
CA TYR A 192 21.10 2.64 34.52
C TYR A 192 21.13 1.16 34.17
N ARG A 193 20.21 0.37 34.70
CA ARG A 193 20.08 -1.02 34.37
C ARG A 193 19.00 -1.21 33.27
N ILE A 194 19.34 -1.89 32.21
CA ILE A 194 18.35 -2.27 31.17
C ILE A 194 17.53 -3.45 31.69
N VAL A 195 16.23 -3.24 31.98
CA VAL A 195 15.35 -4.24 32.59
C VAL A 195 14.37 -4.85 31.59
N GLY A 196 14.23 -4.26 30.41
CA GLY A 196 13.34 -4.77 29.37
C GLY A 196 13.72 -4.35 27.96
N SER A 197 13.18 -5.08 27.01
CA SER A 197 13.22 -4.75 25.59
C SER A 197 11.81 -4.52 25.07
N TYR A 198 11.63 -3.45 24.29
CA TYR A 198 10.37 -3.10 23.68
C TYR A 198 10.53 -2.68 22.22
N GLU A 199 9.43 -2.48 21.53
CA GLU A 199 9.38 -1.88 20.20
C GLU A 199 8.35 -0.75 20.15
N LEU A 200 8.60 0.21 19.26
CA LEU A 200 7.62 1.21 18.86
C LEU A 200 6.93 0.70 17.60
N PRO A 201 5.62 0.43 17.62
CA PRO A 201 4.93 -0.12 16.45
C PRO A 201 5.01 0.75 15.20
N ASN A 202 5.11 2.08 15.35
CA ASN A 202 5.24 3.02 14.25
C ASN A 202 6.69 3.21 13.77
N GLU A 203 7.70 2.78 14.56
CA GLU A 203 9.11 3.06 14.26
C GLU A 203 10.01 1.94 14.80
N LEU A 204 10.04 0.80 14.13
CA LEU A 204 10.80 -0.39 14.58
C LEU A 204 12.31 -0.18 14.62
N LYS A 205 12.82 0.78 13.81
CA LYS A 205 14.24 1.11 13.71
C LYS A 205 14.68 2.27 14.61
N ALA A 206 13.82 2.69 15.56
CA ALA A 206 14.17 3.73 16.50
C ALA A 206 15.22 3.23 17.50
N ASP A 207 16.28 4.02 17.67
CA ASP A 207 17.19 3.89 18.80
C ASP A 207 16.64 4.70 19.96
N GLU A 208 15.89 4.03 20.85
CA GLU A 208 15.19 4.68 21.96
C GLU A 208 15.35 3.91 23.25
N VAL A 209 15.36 4.69 24.35
CA VAL A 209 15.39 4.18 25.71
C VAL A 209 14.25 4.81 26.51
N ASN A 210 13.42 3.98 27.12
CA ASN A 210 12.35 4.43 28.02
C ASN A 210 12.85 4.46 29.46
N ALA A 211 12.57 5.56 30.16
CA ALA A 211 12.82 5.76 31.58
C ALA A 211 11.56 6.30 32.29
N LEU A 212 11.56 6.29 33.61
CA LEU A 212 10.51 6.97 34.37
C LEU A 212 10.64 8.49 34.22
N PRO A 213 9.52 9.25 34.32
CA PRO A 213 9.54 10.71 34.23
C PRO A 213 10.55 11.36 35.20
N GLY A 214 11.42 12.22 34.68
CA GLY A 214 12.46 12.93 35.42
C GLY A 214 13.68 12.08 35.79
N ALA A 215 13.73 10.79 35.41
CA ALA A 215 14.80 9.89 35.85
C ALA A 215 16.11 10.05 35.06
N LEU A 216 16.05 10.45 33.79
CA LEU A 216 17.21 10.48 32.92
C LEU A 216 17.40 11.83 32.21
N LEU A 217 16.34 12.41 31.60
CA LEU A 217 16.45 13.66 30.83
C LEU A 217 16.87 14.85 31.67
N ALA A 218 16.23 15.09 32.81
CA ALA A 218 16.55 16.23 33.65
C ALA A 218 17.96 16.15 34.24
N PRO A 219 18.43 15.03 34.80
CA PRO A 219 19.83 14.88 35.24
C PRO A 219 20.84 15.03 34.10
N LEU A 220 20.53 14.45 32.91
CA LEU A 220 21.41 14.55 31.76
C LEU A 220 21.50 15.98 31.21
N ASP A 221 20.38 16.68 31.09
CA ASP A 221 20.35 18.08 30.65
C ASP A 221 21.18 18.97 31.57
N LYS A 222 21.05 18.78 32.91
CA LYS A 222 21.86 19.49 33.89
C LYS A 222 23.36 19.20 33.74
N ALA A 223 23.74 17.95 33.52
CA ALA A 223 25.12 17.54 33.34
C ALA A 223 25.73 18.10 32.05
N LEU A 224 24.97 18.01 30.93
CA LEU A 224 25.40 18.56 29.65
C LEU A 224 25.61 20.07 29.68
N LYS A 225 24.71 20.81 30.35
CA LYS A 225 24.85 22.27 30.55
C LYS A 225 26.07 22.63 31.42
N ALA A 226 26.36 21.83 32.41
CA ALA A 226 27.58 22.02 33.24
C ALA A 226 28.85 21.82 32.41
N ASP A 227 28.84 20.92 31.44
CA ASP A 227 29.93 20.68 30.50
C ASP A 227 29.92 21.62 29.29
N GLN A 228 29.05 22.63 29.24
CA GLN A 228 28.85 23.57 28.12
C GLN A 228 28.49 22.86 26.81
N LEU A 229 27.82 21.74 26.88
CA LEU A 229 27.33 20.97 25.74
C LEU A 229 25.85 21.31 25.42
N PRO A 230 25.38 21.10 24.16
CA PRO A 230 23.98 21.22 23.83
C PRO A 230 23.12 20.34 24.76
N GLY A 231 22.01 20.87 25.24
CA GLY A 231 21.09 20.15 26.13
C GLY A 231 20.34 19.02 25.41
N THR A 232 19.42 18.38 26.14
CA THR A 232 18.60 17.24 25.64
C THR A 232 17.43 17.69 24.80
N ASP A 233 17.12 18.98 24.74
CA ASP A 233 15.98 19.60 24.04
C ASP A 233 14.66 18.84 24.28
N PRO A 234 14.16 18.82 25.51
CA PRO A 234 13.01 18.02 25.87
C PRO A 234 11.71 18.61 25.34
N SER A 235 10.91 17.77 24.69
CA SER A 235 9.53 18.06 24.30
C SER A 235 8.59 17.25 25.20
N THR A 236 7.60 17.93 25.78
CA THR A 236 6.64 17.31 26.71
C THR A 236 5.23 17.42 26.16
N VAL A 237 4.54 16.29 26.12
CA VAL A 237 3.12 16.20 25.84
C VAL A 237 2.36 15.62 27.02
N HIS A 238 1.08 15.90 27.10
CA HIS A 238 0.24 15.42 28.19
C HIS A 238 -0.89 14.57 27.63
N LEU A 239 -0.94 13.30 28.01
CA LEU A 239 -2.00 12.37 27.70
C LEU A 239 -3.07 12.49 28.79
N LEU A 240 -4.33 12.66 28.40
CA LEU A 240 -5.44 12.91 29.31
C LEU A 240 -6.54 11.87 29.17
N THR A 241 -7.05 11.40 30.31
CA THR A 241 -8.34 10.71 30.37
C THR A 241 -9.32 11.61 31.10
N VAL A 242 -10.43 11.95 30.46
CA VAL A 242 -11.43 12.87 31.01
C VAL A 242 -12.65 12.11 31.56
N PRO A 243 -13.38 12.67 32.52
CA PRO A 243 -14.67 12.10 32.93
C PRO A 243 -15.61 11.94 31.75
N GLY A 244 -16.20 10.75 31.59
CA GLY A 244 -17.09 10.43 30.46
C GLY A 244 -16.39 10.02 29.16
N HIS A 245 -15.05 9.93 29.14
CA HIS A 245 -14.27 9.42 28.00
C HIS A 245 -14.60 10.06 26.63
N SER A 246 -14.98 11.35 26.63
CA SER A 246 -15.30 12.08 25.40
C SER A 246 -14.71 13.48 25.43
N PHE A 247 -13.69 13.71 24.61
CA PHE A 247 -13.09 15.02 24.42
C PHE A 247 -13.62 15.62 23.09
N THR A 248 -14.67 16.43 23.20
CA THR A 248 -15.42 16.94 22.04
C THR A 248 -14.70 18.06 21.30
N TRP A 249 -15.15 18.39 20.08
CA TRP A 249 -14.61 19.48 19.27
C TRP A 249 -14.70 20.85 19.98
N ASN A 250 -15.78 21.14 20.69
CA ASN A 250 -15.90 22.38 21.47
C ASN A 250 -14.85 22.46 22.60
N MET A 251 -14.51 21.32 23.21
CA MET A 251 -13.45 21.25 24.20
C MET A 251 -12.08 21.51 23.58
N VAL A 252 -11.82 20.96 22.36
CA VAL A 252 -10.60 21.23 21.58
C VAL A 252 -10.47 22.73 21.31
N GLN A 253 -11.53 23.37 20.78
CA GLN A 253 -11.52 24.81 20.51
C GLN A 253 -11.27 25.64 21.77
N LYS A 254 -11.86 25.24 22.92
CA LYS A 254 -11.61 25.91 24.20
C LYS A 254 -10.14 25.79 24.63
N VAL A 255 -9.52 24.62 24.45
CA VAL A 255 -8.08 24.42 24.78
C VAL A 255 -7.19 25.20 23.81
N ASN A 256 -7.58 25.33 22.55
CA ASN A 256 -6.85 26.14 21.57
C ASN A 256 -6.75 27.63 21.98
N THR A 257 -7.68 28.15 22.79
CA THR A 257 -7.59 29.54 23.31
C THR A 257 -6.41 29.72 24.26
N PHE A 258 -5.85 28.65 24.82
CA PHE A 258 -4.63 28.65 25.65
C PHE A 258 -3.36 28.41 24.83
N GLY A 259 -3.45 28.38 23.50
CA GLY A 259 -2.31 28.14 22.61
C GLY A 259 -1.82 26.68 22.57
N ILE A 260 -2.67 25.74 22.90
CA ILE A 260 -2.34 24.31 22.99
C ILE A 260 -3.06 23.57 21.87
N THR A 261 -2.34 22.75 21.14
CA THR A 261 -2.92 21.82 20.17
C THR A 261 -3.41 20.56 20.86
N VAL A 262 -4.49 19.99 20.34
CA VAL A 262 -5.14 18.80 20.91
C VAL A 262 -5.35 17.74 19.86
N ASP A 263 -4.82 16.55 20.12
CA ASP A 263 -5.22 15.36 19.37
C ASP A 263 -6.28 14.62 20.20
N SER A 264 -7.52 14.60 19.70
CA SER A 264 -8.66 14.02 20.42
C SER A 264 -9.14 12.73 19.76
N ARG A 265 -9.23 11.64 20.52
CA ARG A 265 -9.77 10.37 20.08
C ARG A 265 -11.20 10.51 19.53
N THR A 266 -12.07 11.22 20.26
CA THR A 266 -13.45 11.41 19.85
C THR A 266 -13.56 12.20 18.54
N VAL A 267 -12.77 13.27 18.39
CA VAL A 267 -12.78 14.12 17.20
C VAL A 267 -12.20 13.40 15.97
N ARG A 268 -11.14 12.64 16.14
CA ARG A 268 -10.55 11.84 15.04
C ARG A 268 -11.46 10.70 14.58
N MET A 269 -12.22 10.10 15.51
CA MET A 269 -13.19 9.06 15.16
C MET A 269 -14.47 9.63 14.51
N HIS A 270 -14.88 10.84 14.94
CA HIS A 270 -16.09 11.50 14.48
C HIS A 270 -15.77 12.99 14.22
N PRO A 271 -15.14 13.29 13.07
CA PRO A 271 -14.74 14.66 12.75
C PRO A 271 -15.97 15.57 12.57
N PRO A 272 -15.88 16.85 13.01
CA PRO A 272 -16.94 17.83 12.80
C PRO A 272 -17.14 18.13 11.31
N ALA A 273 -18.27 18.73 10.97
CA ALA A 273 -18.51 19.20 9.62
C ALA A 273 -17.50 20.28 9.22
N LYS A 274 -17.11 20.33 7.95
CA LYS A 274 -16.11 21.29 7.45
C LYS A 274 -16.48 22.74 7.76
N ALA A 275 -17.75 23.06 7.75
CA ALA A 275 -18.26 24.39 8.10
C ALA A 275 -18.03 24.78 9.57
N ASP A 276 -17.88 23.80 10.47
CA ASP A 276 -17.67 24.02 11.91
C ASP A 276 -16.17 24.10 12.28
N ILE A 277 -15.27 24.10 11.28
CA ILE A 277 -13.83 24.16 11.47
C ILE A 277 -13.34 25.58 11.14
N PRO A 278 -13.02 26.41 12.15
CA PRO A 278 -12.64 27.82 11.91
C PRO A 278 -11.36 27.96 11.07
N LEU A 279 -10.43 27.00 11.15
CA LEU A 279 -9.21 27.01 10.37
C LEU A 279 -9.49 27.07 8.85
N TYR A 280 -10.49 26.33 8.35
CA TYR A 280 -10.83 26.29 6.93
C TYR A 280 -11.58 27.53 6.44
N GLN A 281 -12.02 28.38 7.35
CA GLN A 281 -12.60 29.69 7.02
C GLN A 281 -11.53 30.78 6.88
N LYS A 282 -10.31 30.53 7.40
CA LYS A 282 -9.19 31.44 7.26
C LYS A 282 -8.58 31.30 5.86
N SER A 283 -8.34 32.42 5.17
CA SER A 283 -7.77 32.43 3.83
C SER A 283 -6.47 31.66 3.72
N GLY A 284 -6.33 30.84 2.67
CA GLY A 284 -5.13 30.04 2.41
C GLY A 284 -5.13 28.64 3.06
N TRP A 285 -6.15 28.30 3.85
CA TRP A 285 -6.26 26.96 4.47
C TRP A 285 -7.35 26.12 3.81
N SER A 286 -7.05 24.86 3.58
CA SER A 286 -7.99 23.89 3.03
C SER A 286 -7.82 22.55 3.73
N ASP A 287 -8.77 21.64 3.56
CA ASP A 287 -8.70 20.29 4.11
C ASP A 287 -7.61 19.39 3.48
N GLY A 288 -6.78 19.96 2.61
CA GLY A 288 -5.69 19.25 1.93
C GLY A 288 -6.15 18.21 0.90
N ARG A 289 -7.45 17.98 0.77
CA ARG A 289 -8.03 17.13 -0.28
C ARG A 289 -8.44 18.00 -1.45
N SER A 290 -7.62 18.06 -2.48
CA SER A 290 -8.07 18.59 -3.76
C SER A 290 -9.03 17.57 -4.38
N GLU A 291 -10.25 17.98 -4.75
CA GLU A 291 -11.22 17.12 -5.45
C GLU A 291 -10.67 16.49 -6.73
N GLY A 292 -9.60 17.08 -7.29
CA GLY A 292 -8.87 16.54 -8.43
C GLY A 292 -7.96 15.35 -8.11
N SER A 293 -7.52 15.18 -6.86
CA SER A 293 -6.59 14.10 -6.49
C SER A 293 -7.23 12.72 -6.62
N ASP A 294 -8.49 12.58 -6.20
CA ASP A 294 -9.21 11.30 -6.24
C ASP A 294 -9.46 10.85 -7.68
N VAL A 295 -9.80 11.77 -8.59
CA VAL A 295 -9.99 11.49 -10.02
C VAL A 295 -8.66 11.09 -10.67
N THR A 296 -7.57 11.76 -10.34
CA THR A 296 -6.24 11.45 -10.89
C THR A 296 -5.74 10.09 -10.42
N VAL A 297 -5.91 9.76 -9.14
CA VAL A 297 -5.56 8.45 -8.57
C VAL A 297 -6.40 7.34 -9.22
N LEU A 298 -7.72 7.55 -9.37
CA LEU A 298 -8.60 6.58 -10.02
C LEU A 298 -8.24 6.37 -11.49
N ALA A 299 -7.97 7.44 -12.23
CA ALA A 299 -7.55 7.38 -13.63
C ALA A 299 -6.21 6.66 -13.79
N SER A 300 -5.26 6.95 -12.91
CA SER A 300 -3.96 6.28 -12.88
C SER A 300 -4.08 4.79 -12.60
N ALA A 301 -4.86 4.42 -11.60
CA ALA A 301 -5.13 3.02 -11.27
C ALA A 301 -5.84 2.28 -12.41
N ALA A 302 -6.87 2.88 -13.00
CA ALA A 302 -7.60 2.30 -14.14
C ALA A 302 -6.68 2.07 -15.36
N THR A 303 -5.74 2.99 -15.58
CA THR A 303 -4.76 2.88 -16.66
C THR A 303 -3.77 1.75 -16.45
N VAL A 304 -3.18 1.66 -15.25
CA VAL A 304 -2.25 0.57 -14.89
C VAL A 304 -2.95 -0.80 -15.01
N ILE A 305 -4.17 -0.90 -14.49
CA ILE A 305 -4.98 -2.13 -14.61
C ILE A 305 -5.27 -2.46 -16.06
N GLY A 306 -5.63 -1.46 -16.88
CA GLY A 306 -5.93 -1.63 -18.30
C GLY A 306 -4.72 -2.14 -19.09
N LEU A 307 -3.54 -1.56 -18.86
CA LEU A 307 -2.28 -2.00 -19.47
C LEU A 307 -1.91 -3.43 -19.03
N ALA A 308 -1.99 -3.72 -17.75
CA ALA A 308 -1.72 -5.08 -17.26
C ALA A 308 -2.68 -6.12 -17.86
N MET A 309 -3.98 -5.80 -18.00
CA MET A 309 -4.95 -6.68 -18.69
C MET A 309 -4.57 -6.90 -20.14
N LEU A 310 -4.18 -5.84 -20.85
CA LEU A 310 -3.77 -5.92 -22.24
C LEU A 310 -2.56 -6.84 -22.38
N GLU A 311 -1.52 -6.64 -21.58
CA GLU A 311 -0.33 -7.48 -21.58
C GLU A 311 -0.65 -8.96 -21.33
N ILE A 312 -1.47 -9.26 -20.31
CA ILE A 312 -1.90 -10.63 -20.03
C ILE A 312 -2.68 -11.23 -21.22
N CYS A 313 -3.57 -10.46 -21.85
CA CYS A 313 -4.32 -10.91 -23.03
C CYS A 313 -3.38 -11.23 -24.20
N LEU A 314 -2.35 -10.42 -24.40
CA LEU A 314 -1.35 -10.61 -25.46
C LEU A 314 -0.50 -11.86 -25.22
N LEU A 315 -0.12 -12.12 -23.97
CA LEU A 315 0.65 -13.32 -23.58
C LEU A 315 -0.21 -14.59 -23.63
N ALA A 316 -1.43 -14.56 -23.12
CA ALA A 316 -2.32 -15.72 -23.05
C ALA A 316 -2.98 -16.05 -24.40
N GLY A 317 -3.23 -15.04 -25.27
CA GLY A 317 -3.88 -15.21 -26.56
C GLY A 317 -3.26 -16.29 -27.47
N PRO A 318 -1.93 -16.28 -27.71
CA PRO A 318 -1.25 -17.33 -28.47
C PRO A 318 -1.41 -18.73 -27.85
N ALA A 319 -1.42 -18.86 -26.55
CA ALA A 319 -1.63 -20.15 -25.87
C ALA A 319 -3.05 -20.69 -26.09
N PHE A 320 -4.08 -19.82 -26.05
CA PHE A 320 -5.44 -20.18 -26.48
C PHE A 320 -5.53 -20.52 -27.98
N ALA A 321 -4.83 -19.79 -28.84
CA ALA A 321 -4.80 -20.06 -30.26
C ALA A 321 -4.20 -21.43 -30.59
N VAL A 322 -3.10 -21.80 -29.93
CA VAL A 322 -2.49 -23.13 -30.05
C VAL A 322 -3.46 -24.21 -29.54
N GLY A 323 -4.16 -23.95 -28.45
CA GLY A 323 -5.20 -24.82 -27.91
C GLY A 323 -6.32 -25.08 -28.94
N ALA A 324 -6.90 -24.02 -29.46
CA ALA A 324 -7.96 -24.10 -30.46
C ALA A 324 -7.49 -24.82 -31.75
N ARG A 325 -6.22 -24.65 -32.16
CA ARG A 325 -5.63 -25.38 -33.28
C ARG A 325 -5.52 -26.89 -33.04
N ARG A 326 -5.12 -27.31 -31.85
CA ARG A 326 -5.03 -28.76 -31.53
C ARG A 326 -6.40 -29.42 -31.37
N SER A 327 -7.40 -28.67 -30.90
CA SER A 327 -8.78 -29.14 -30.74
C SER A 327 -9.59 -29.07 -32.06
N ARG A 328 -8.95 -28.78 -33.21
CA ARG A 328 -9.63 -28.60 -34.51
C ARG A 328 -10.49 -29.80 -34.90
N ARG A 329 -9.98 -31.04 -34.79
CA ARG A 329 -10.74 -32.24 -35.11
C ARG A 329 -11.98 -32.39 -34.25
N GLN A 330 -11.87 -32.11 -32.97
CA GLN A 330 -13.00 -32.17 -32.04
C GLN A 330 -14.04 -31.09 -32.33
N LEU A 331 -13.58 -29.85 -32.61
CA LEU A 331 -14.47 -28.76 -33.05
C LEU A 331 -15.11 -29.05 -34.41
N GLY A 332 -14.37 -29.69 -35.32
CA GLY A 332 -14.90 -30.15 -36.63
C GLY A 332 -15.98 -31.21 -36.47
N LEU A 333 -15.84 -32.17 -35.56
CA LEU A 333 -16.87 -33.18 -35.22
C LEU A 333 -18.14 -32.53 -34.67
N VAL A 334 -18.01 -31.51 -33.82
CA VAL A 334 -19.17 -30.73 -33.33
C VAL A 334 -19.89 -30.06 -34.49
N GLY A 335 -19.15 -29.48 -35.47
CA GLY A 335 -19.73 -28.90 -36.68
C GLY A 335 -20.39 -29.93 -37.59
N ALA A 336 -19.79 -31.14 -37.74
CA ALA A 336 -20.36 -32.21 -38.56
C ALA A 336 -21.68 -32.77 -37.96
N ASN A 337 -21.81 -32.71 -36.61
CA ASN A 337 -23.06 -33.09 -35.91
C ASN A 337 -24.08 -31.94 -35.80
N GLY A 338 -24.03 -30.93 -36.68
CA GLY A 338 -24.99 -29.83 -36.72
C GLY A 338 -24.70 -28.66 -35.78
N GLY A 339 -23.51 -28.61 -35.18
CA GLY A 339 -23.09 -27.48 -34.33
C GLY A 339 -22.84 -26.22 -35.18
N ASP A 340 -23.55 -25.12 -34.86
CA ASP A 340 -23.38 -23.82 -35.49
C ASP A 340 -22.07 -23.13 -35.06
N ARG A 341 -21.63 -22.12 -35.81
CA ARG A 341 -20.47 -21.26 -35.48
C ARG A 341 -20.54 -20.66 -34.10
N ARG A 342 -21.75 -20.37 -33.57
CA ARG A 342 -21.97 -19.89 -32.21
C ARG A 342 -21.61 -20.92 -31.17
N HIS A 343 -21.88 -22.22 -31.40
CA HIS A 343 -21.50 -23.31 -30.51
C HIS A 343 -19.98 -23.48 -30.44
N ILE A 344 -19.28 -23.37 -31.54
CA ILE A 344 -17.80 -23.44 -31.59
C ILE A 344 -17.18 -22.27 -30.81
N ARG A 345 -17.71 -21.04 -30.99
CA ARG A 345 -17.27 -19.87 -30.20
C ARG A 345 -17.51 -20.08 -28.71
N ALA A 346 -18.70 -20.54 -28.33
CA ALA A 346 -19.06 -20.79 -26.93
C ALA A 346 -18.12 -21.80 -26.26
N ILE A 347 -17.71 -22.87 -26.98
CA ILE A 347 -16.77 -23.86 -26.41
C ILE A 347 -15.39 -23.23 -26.12
N VAL A 348 -14.85 -22.44 -27.06
CA VAL A 348 -13.54 -21.80 -26.88
C VAL A 348 -13.60 -20.72 -25.81
N LEU A 349 -14.65 -19.90 -25.79
CA LEU A 349 -14.89 -18.88 -24.75
C LEU A 349 -15.09 -19.52 -23.35
N ALA A 350 -15.82 -20.67 -23.32
CA ALA A 350 -15.97 -21.43 -22.07
C ALA A 350 -14.62 -21.94 -21.56
N GLY A 351 -13.65 -22.23 -22.44
CA GLY A 351 -12.27 -22.52 -22.06
C GLY A 351 -11.59 -21.34 -21.38
N GLY A 352 -11.74 -20.13 -21.93
CA GLY A 352 -11.27 -18.88 -21.31
C GLY A 352 -11.92 -18.61 -19.95
N LEU A 353 -13.25 -18.82 -19.85
CA LEU A 353 -14.00 -18.68 -18.61
C LEU A 353 -13.51 -19.66 -17.53
N VAL A 354 -13.40 -20.94 -17.84
CA VAL A 354 -12.98 -21.99 -16.88
C VAL A 354 -11.56 -21.73 -16.38
N ILE A 355 -10.63 -21.39 -17.28
CA ILE A 355 -9.26 -21.08 -16.90
C ILE A 355 -9.21 -19.74 -16.15
N GLY A 356 -9.95 -18.71 -16.58
CA GLY A 356 -10.04 -17.43 -15.88
C GLY A 356 -10.54 -17.56 -14.44
N VAL A 357 -11.61 -18.33 -14.22
CA VAL A 357 -12.12 -18.61 -12.85
C VAL A 357 -11.10 -19.39 -12.03
N ALA A 358 -10.48 -20.41 -12.60
CA ALA A 358 -9.46 -21.18 -11.91
C ALA A 358 -8.25 -20.31 -11.54
N SER A 359 -7.81 -19.42 -12.45
CA SER A 359 -6.72 -18.47 -12.22
C SER A 359 -7.08 -17.44 -11.17
N ALA A 360 -8.33 -16.94 -11.14
CA ALA A 360 -8.83 -16.03 -10.12
C ALA A 360 -8.73 -16.66 -8.74
N VAL A 361 -9.23 -17.88 -8.58
CA VAL A 361 -9.21 -18.59 -7.29
C VAL A 361 -7.77 -18.88 -6.85
N VAL A 362 -6.98 -19.49 -7.73
CA VAL A 362 -5.59 -19.87 -7.41
C VAL A 362 -4.73 -18.64 -7.15
N GLY A 363 -4.82 -17.62 -8.01
CA GLY A 363 -4.06 -16.38 -7.88
C GLY A 363 -4.39 -15.64 -6.59
N SER A 364 -5.67 -15.48 -6.27
CA SER A 364 -6.09 -14.80 -5.03
C SER A 364 -5.68 -15.57 -3.77
N ILE A 365 -5.85 -16.89 -3.73
CA ILE A 365 -5.43 -17.70 -2.58
C ILE A 365 -3.92 -17.62 -2.38
N LEU A 366 -3.14 -17.75 -3.45
CA LEU A 366 -1.68 -17.66 -3.38
C LEU A 366 -1.23 -16.23 -3.04
N GLY A 367 -1.91 -15.19 -3.53
CA GLY A 367 -1.64 -13.79 -3.19
C GLY A 367 -1.86 -13.52 -1.70
N ILE A 368 -2.98 -13.99 -1.15
CA ILE A 368 -3.25 -13.91 0.29
C ILE A 368 -2.18 -14.65 1.09
N ALA A 369 -1.85 -15.89 0.71
CA ALA A 369 -0.83 -16.68 1.38
C ALA A 369 0.56 -16.01 1.33
N LEU A 370 0.89 -15.39 0.19
CA LEU A 370 2.14 -14.63 0.02
C LEU A 370 2.21 -13.42 0.96
N THR A 371 1.11 -12.66 1.11
CA THR A 371 1.05 -11.54 2.06
C THR A 371 1.32 -12.00 3.49
N PHE A 372 0.70 -13.11 3.93
CA PHE A 372 0.98 -13.68 5.25
C PHE A 372 2.45 -14.07 5.43
N ALA A 373 3.05 -14.69 4.41
CA ALA A 373 4.44 -15.14 4.46
C ALA A 373 5.43 -13.94 4.45
N LEU A 374 5.14 -12.89 3.69
CA LEU A 374 6.04 -11.74 3.52
C LEU A 374 5.84 -10.66 4.58
N ARG A 375 4.74 -10.68 5.34
CA ARG A 375 4.43 -9.65 6.33
C ARG A 375 5.61 -9.30 7.25
N PRO A 376 6.30 -10.24 7.92
CA PRO A 376 7.41 -9.90 8.83
C PRO A 376 8.56 -9.18 8.09
N THR A 377 8.86 -9.61 6.87
CA THR A 377 9.90 -9.02 6.03
C THR A 377 9.52 -7.60 5.61
N LEU A 378 8.27 -7.39 5.20
CA LEU A 378 7.76 -6.08 4.79
C LEU A 378 7.69 -5.11 5.97
N GLU A 379 7.24 -5.54 7.15
CA GLU A 379 7.27 -4.74 8.38
C GLU A 379 8.68 -4.29 8.74
N ASN A 380 9.67 -5.18 8.63
CA ASN A 380 11.08 -4.83 8.88
C ASN A 380 11.65 -3.89 7.81
N LEU A 381 11.27 -4.05 6.53
CA LEU A 381 11.68 -3.15 5.45
C LEU A 381 11.08 -1.75 5.61
N THR A 382 9.80 -1.65 5.88
CA THR A 382 9.09 -0.38 6.10
C THR A 382 9.43 0.26 7.44
N GLY A 383 9.94 -0.52 8.39
CA GLY A 383 10.28 -0.06 9.74
C GLY A 383 9.06 0.19 10.62
N GLN A 384 7.91 -0.39 10.31
CA GLN A 384 6.67 -0.24 11.09
C GLN A 384 5.85 -1.52 11.12
N ARG A 385 5.14 -1.75 12.22
CA ARG A 385 4.17 -2.86 12.32
C ARG A 385 2.93 -2.52 11.52
N PHE A 386 2.48 -3.46 10.72
CA PHE A 386 1.22 -3.33 10.01
C PHE A 386 0.03 -3.45 10.99
N GLY A 387 -1.13 -2.97 10.55
CA GLY A 387 -2.40 -3.09 11.28
C GLY A 387 -2.96 -4.51 11.26
N SER A 388 -4.21 -4.66 11.64
CA SER A 388 -4.97 -5.89 11.50
C SER A 388 -5.20 -6.21 10.01
N TYR A 389 -5.48 -7.50 9.71
CA TYR A 389 -5.79 -7.88 8.33
C TYR A 389 -7.18 -7.37 7.92
N HIS A 390 -7.20 -6.46 6.96
CA HIS A 390 -8.44 -5.87 6.44
C HIS A 390 -8.80 -6.54 5.11
N PHE A 391 -9.63 -7.59 5.18
CA PHE A 391 -10.20 -8.22 4.00
C PHE A 391 -11.40 -7.42 3.50
N ARG A 392 -11.32 -6.91 2.27
CA ARG A 392 -12.44 -6.28 1.58
C ARG A 392 -12.99 -7.23 0.52
N PRO A 393 -14.06 -7.98 0.79
CA PRO A 393 -14.56 -9.01 -0.12
C PRO A 393 -14.93 -8.46 -1.51
N LEU A 394 -15.41 -7.22 -1.57
CA LEU A 394 -15.78 -6.58 -2.83
C LEU A 394 -14.57 -6.29 -3.72
N GLU A 395 -13.45 -5.86 -3.14
CA GLU A 395 -12.20 -5.61 -3.89
C GLU A 395 -11.63 -6.93 -4.43
N LEU A 396 -11.57 -7.98 -3.60
CA LEU A 396 -11.15 -9.31 -4.04
C LEU A 396 -12.08 -9.89 -5.12
N ALA A 397 -13.39 -9.64 -5.01
CA ALA A 397 -14.36 -10.03 -6.05
C ALA A 397 -14.11 -9.25 -7.34
N GLY A 398 -13.74 -7.97 -7.27
CA GLY A 398 -13.34 -7.14 -8.40
C GLY A 398 -12.09 -7.69 -9.09
N ILE A 399 -11.06 -8.04 -8.33
CA ILE A 399 -9.83 -8.68 -8.85
C ILE A 399 -10.15 -10.03 -9.50
N ALA A 400 -11.00 -10.84 -8.89
CA ALA A 400 -11.44 -12.10 -9.45
C ALA A 400 -12.25 -11.91 -10.75
N ALA A 401 -13.15 -10.93 -10.80
CA ALA A 401 -13.90 -10.58 -12.01
C ALA A 401 -12.97 -10.13 -13.14
N LEU A 402 -11.95 -9.35 -12.80
CA LEU A 402 -10.92 -8.90 -13.74
C LEU A 402 -10.16 -10.08 -14.35
N ALA A 403 -9.78 -11.08 -13.55
CA ALA A 403 -9.13 -12.30 -14.02
C ALA A 403 -10.03 -13.09 -14.99
N VAL A 404 -11.31 -13.22 -14.67
CA VAL A 404 -12.28 -13.90 -15.54
C VAL A 404 -12.46 -13.14 -16.85
N LEU A 405 -12.59 -11.82 -16.78
CA LEU A 405 -12.70 -10.96 -17.97
C LEU A 405 -11.46 -11.07 -18.84
N THR A 406 -10.27 -11.04 -18.25
CA THR A 406 -9.00 -11.21 -18.97
C THR A 406 -8.94 -12.58 -19.68
N GLY A 407 -9.32 -13.65 -19.01
CA GLY A 407 -9.39 -15.00 -19.61
C GLY A 407 -10.37 -15.09 -20.79
N LEU A 408 -11.52 -14.42 -20.68
CA LEU A 408 -12.50 -14.31 -21.75
C LEU A 408 -11.94 -13.50 -22.93
N LEU A 409 -11.38 -12.33 -22.68
CA LEU A 409 -10.80 -11.45 -23.70
C LEU A 409 -9.67 -12.13 -24.46
N ALA A 410 -8.75 -12.80 -23.77
CA ALA A 410 -7.67 -13.57 -24.37
C ALA A 410 -8.18 -14.70 -25.28
N ALA A 411 -9.37 -15.26 -25.01
CA ALA A 411 -9.99 -16.30 -25.81
C ALA A 411 -10.83 -15.79 -27.00
N ILE A 412 -11.17 -14.48 -27.08
CA ILE A 412 -12.06 -13.93 -28.13
C ILE A 412 -11.48 -14.13 -29.52
N VAL A 413 -10.24 -13.69 -29.76
CA VAL A 413 -9.61 -13.78 -31.09
C VAL A 413 -9.43 -15.25 -31.52
N PRO A 414 -8.92 -16.16 -30.66
CA PRO A 414 -8.91 -17.60 -30.95
C PRO A 414 -10.30 -18.19 -31.27
N ALA A 415 -11.34 -17.78 -30.50
CA ALA A 415 -12.71 -18.26 -30.71
C ALA A 415 -13.28 -17.82 -32.05
N ILE A 416 -13.09 -16.56 -32.44
CA ILE A 416 -13.50 -16.06 -33.74
C ILE A 416 -12.78 -16.80 -34.85
N ASN A 417 -11.48 -17.00 -34.77
CA ASN A 417 -10.68 -17.68 -35.76
C ASN A 417 -11.06 -19.17 -35.90
N ALA A 418 -11.32 -19.85 -34.76
CA ALA A 418 -11.78 -21.24 -34.77
C ALA A 418 -13.15 -21.40 -35.42
N SER A 419 -14.09 -20.48 -35.19
CA SER A 419 -15.45 -20.54 -35.74
C SER A 419 -15.57 -20.22 -37.24
N ARG A 420 -14.54 -19.57 -37.83
CA ARG A 420 -14.49 -19.23 -39.24
C ARG A 420 -13.90 -20.33 -40.09
N GLN A 421 -13.42 -21.44 -39.54
CA GLN A 421 -12.88 -22.57 -40.28
C GLN A 421 -14.02 -23.43 -40.81
N THR A 422 -13.88 -23.92 -42.05
CA THR A 422 -14.84 -24.85 -42.64
C THR A 422 -14.65 -26.25 -42.04
N VAL A 423 -15.75 -27.01 -41.91
CA VAL A 423 -15.74 -28.40 -41.40
C VAL A 423 -14.77 -29.27 -42.20
N LEU A 424 -14.78 -29.11 -43.50
CA LEU A 424 -13.90 -29.86 -44.43
C LEU A 424 -12.42 -29.57 -44.15
N ALA A 425 -12.04 -28.29 -43.98
CA ALA A 425 -10.66 -27.91 -43.70
C ALA A 425 -10.19 -28.35 -42.30
N SER A 426 -11.12 -28.47 -41.33
CA SER A 426 -10.82 -28.93 -39.98
C SER A 426 -10.62 -30.44 -39.89
N LEU A 427 -11.29 -31.22 -40.75
CA LEU A 427 -11.18 -32.67 -40.82
C LEU A 427 -10.01 -33.15 -41.71
N THR A 428 -9.78 -32.50 -42.86
CA THR A 428 -8.73 -32.89 -43.84
C THR A 428 -7.35 -32.33 -43.55
N GLY A 429 -7.21 -31.40 -42.63
CA GLY A 429 -5.91 -30.79 -42.23
C GLY A 429 -5.27 -29.92 -43.33
N ARG A 430 -5.94 -29.71 -44.50
CA ARG A 430 -5.42 -28.87 -45.59
C ARG A 430 -5.32 -27.41 -45.14
N ARG A 431 -4.09 -26.89 -45.13
CA ARG A 431 -3.80 -25.47 -44.85
C ARG A 431 -4.00 -24.66 -46.14
N GLY A 432 -5.01 -23.79 -46.17
CA GLY A 432 -5.03 -22.72 -47.15
C GLY A 432 -3.84 -21.79 -46.92
N ILE A 433 -3.06 -21.50 -47.95
CA ILE A 433 -1.96 -20.54 -47.91
C ILE A 433 -2.58 -19.15 -47.71
N ARG A 434 -2.56 -18.63 -46.45
CA ARG A 434 -2.93 -17.23 -46.22
C ARG A 434 -1.72 -16.37 -46.59
N ARG A 435 -1.84 -15.55 -47.60
CA ARG A 435 -0.90 -14.47 -47.90
C ARG A 435 -0.88 -13.54 -46.68
N SER A 436 0.32 -13.29 -46.13
CA SER A 436 0.53 -12.29 -45.09
C SER A 436 0.10 -10.92 -45.64
N SER A 437 -0.89 -10.31 -44.99
CA SER A 437 -1.29 -8.94 -45.35
C SER A 437 -0.16 -7.99 -44.95
N ARG A 438 0.31 -7.17 -45.88
CA ARG A 438 1.30 -6.10 -45.62
C ARG A 438 0.69 -4.89 -44.91
N VAL A 439 -0.62 -4.81 -44.84
CA VAL A 439 -1.37 -3.70 -44.25
C VAL A 439 -1.20 -3.72 -42.73
N LEU A 440 -1.27 -4.88 -42.10
CA LEU A 440 -1.19 -5.00 -40.63
C LEU A 440 0.13 -4.45 -40.01
N PRO A 441 1.32 -4.77 -40.57
CA PRO A 441 2.57 -4.17 -40.10
C PRO A 441 2.67 -2.66 -40.30
N VAL A 442 2.12 -2.14 -41.44
CA VAL A 442 2.13 -0.68 -41.67
C VAL A 442 1.22 0.04 -40.69
N VAL A 443 0.02 -0.46 -40.44
CA VAL A 443 -0.88 0.08 -39.42
C VAL A 443 -0.24 -0.02 -38.03
N GLY A 444 0.44 -1.13 -37.74
CA GLY A 444 1.18 -1.33 -36.49
C GLY A 444 2.30 -0.30 -36.30
N LEU A 445 3.06 0.03 -37.33
CA LEU A 445 4.10 1.04 -37.30
C LEU A 445 3.52 2.44 -37.04
N ILE A 446 2.45 2.78 -37.73
CA ILE A 446 1.75 4.06 -37.54
C ILE A 446 1.22 4.16 -36.11
N ALA A 447 0.57 3.13 -35.60
CA ALA A 447 0.05 3.10 -34.22
C ALA A 447 1.18 3.21 -33.20
N PHE A 448 2.31 2.52 -33.40
CA PHE A 448 3.48 2.62 -32.52
C PHE A 448 4.04 4.04 -32.48
N LEU A 449 4.29 4.65 -33.63
CA LEU A 449 4.85 6.00 -33.70
C LEU A 449 3.88 7.06 -33.13
N LEU A 450 2.59 6.93 -33.42
CA LEU A 450 1.57 7.82 -32.88
C LEU A 450 1.44 7.68 -31.35
N GLY A 451 1.40 6.45 -30.86
CA GLY A 451 1.34 6.17 -29.44
C GLY A 451 2.58 6.67 -28.68
N ALA A 452 3.76 6.45 -29.25
CA ALA A 452 5.01 6.95 -28.68
C ALA A 452 5.04 8.48 -28.67
N ALA A 453 4.58 9.16 -29.72
CA ALA A 453 4.49 10.62 -29.79
C ALA A 453 3.51 11.17 -28.73
N ILE A 454 2.33 10.54 -28.56
CA ILE A 454 1.35 10.93 -27.54
C ILE A 454 1.94 10.74 -26.14
N ALA A 455 2.62 9.61 -25.87
CA ALA A 455 3.24 9.35 -24.58
C ALA A 455 4.34 10.37 -24.27
N LEU A 456 5.18 10.71 -25.26
CA LEU A 456 6.22 11.71 -25.12
C LEU A 456 5.62 13.11 -24.90
N TYR A 457 4.57 13.48 -25.62
CA TYR A 457 3.84 14.73 -25.41
C TYR A 457 3.29 14.83 -23.99
N GLY A 458 2.67 13.73 -23.50
CA GLY A 458 2.13 13.65 -22.14
C GLY A 458 3.18 13.83 -21.05
N SER A 459 4.40 13.26 -21.24
CA SER A 459 5.48 13.31 -20.26
C SER A 459 6.28 14.60 -20.26
N THR A 460 6.34 15.33 -21.41
CA THR A 460 7.22 16.50 -21.53
C THR A 460 6.49 17.83 -21.51
N LEU A 461 5.24 17.87 -21.96
CA LEU A 461 4.51 19.15 -22.17
C LEU A 461 3.28 19.32 -21.28
N THR A 462 2.66 18.24 -20.80
CA THR A 462 1.44 18.34 -20.00
C THR A 462 1.54 17.74 -18.61
N ASP A 463 2.57 16.94 -18.35
CA ASP A 463 2.80 16.19 -17.09
C ASP A 463 1.57 15.37 -16.64
N GLN A 464 0.76 14.94 -17.63
CA GLN A 464 -0.48 14.21 -17.39
C GLN A 464 -0.29 12.71 -17.59
N PHE A 465 -0.28 11.97 -16.50
CA PHE A 465 -0.13 10.51 -16.49
C PHE A 465 -1.12 9.78 -17.43
N ALA A 466 -2.37 10.23 -17.52
CA ALA A 466 -3.39 9.61 -18.37
C ALA A 466 -3.04 9.67 -19.87
N ILE A 467 -2.42 10.75 -20.33
CA ILE A 467 -1.96 10.92 -21.72
C ILE A 467 -0.79 9.99 -21.99
N VAL A 468 0.20 9.93 -21.07
CA VAL A 468 1.34 9.03 -21.18
C VAL A 468 0.88 7.57 -21.29
N ALA A 469 -0.03 7.18 -20.45
CA ALA A 469 -0.54 5.82 -20.38
C ALA A 469 -1.39 5.45 -21.61
N GLY A 470 -2.24 6.37 -22.08
CA GLY A 470 -3.02 6.17 -23.32
C GLY A 470 -2.11 6.05 -24.55
N GLY A 471 -1.07 6.87 -24.63
CA GLY A 471 -0.04 6.79 -25.67
C GLY A 471 0.72 5.45 -25.63
N SER A 472 1.12 5.02 -24.43
CA SER A 472 1.82 3.74 -24.21
C SER A 472 0.95 2.53 -24.64
N ALA A 473 -0.35 2.54 -24.31
CA ALA A 473 -1.27 1.48 -24.73
C ALA A 473 -1.42 1.39 -26.25
N ILE A 474 -1.49 2.55 -26.94
CA ILE A 474 -1.55 2.59 -28.41
C ILE A 474 -0.23 2.08 -29.00
N ALA A 475 0.92 2.46 -28.44
CA ALA A 475 2.23 2.00 -28.88
C ALA A 475 2.38 0.48 -28.71
N GLU A 476 1.94 -0.07 -27.58
CA GLU A 476 1.96 -1.52 -27.31
C GLU A 476 1.13 -2.31 -28.34
N LEU A 477 -0.09 -1.86 -28.63
CA LEU A 477 -0.91 -2.45 -29.69
C LEU A 477 -0.23 -2.35 -31.07
N GLY A 478 0.47 -1.26 -31.32
CA GLY A 478 1.29 -1.05 -32.51
C GLY A 478 2.42 -2.10 -32.62
N VAL A 479 3.17 -2.34 -31.57
CA VAL A 479 4.24 -3.36 -31.51
C VAL A 479 3.70 -4.76 -31.76
N VAL A 480 2.53 -5.08 -31.18
CA VAL A 480 1.87 -6.38 -31.42
C VAL A 480 1.49 -6.57 -32.90
N ALA A 481 0.96 -5.54 -33.52
CA ALA A 481 0.64 -5.59 -34.94
C ALA A 481 1.90 -5.68 -35.84
N LEU A 482 3.05 -5.15 -35.38
CA LEU A 482 4.36 -5.25 -36.01
C LEU A 482 5.03 -6.61 -35.82
N THR A 483 4.68 -7.39 -34.81
CA THR A 483 5.36 -8.66 -34.45
C THR A 483 5.59 -9.61 -35.61
N PRO A 484 4.62 -9.84 -36.55
CA PRO A 484 4.84 -10.72 -37.72
C PRO A 484 5.94 -10.22 -38.66
N ALA A 485 6.09 -8.89 -38.79
CA ALA A 485 7.12 -8.29 -39.63
C ALA A 485 8.49 -8.36 -38.94
N LEU A 486 8.55 -8.07 -37.62
CA LEU A 486 9.77 -8.19 -36.80
C LEU A 486 10.30 -9.61 -36.80
N VAL A 487 9.46 -10.62 -36.58
CA VAL A 487 9.84 -12.04 -36.65
C VAL A 487 10.37 -12.40 -38.07
N GLY A 488 9.74 -11.88 -39.11
CA GLY A 488 10.20 -12.06 -40.48
C GLY A 488 11.58 -11.41 -40.75
N LEU A 489 11.83 -10.27 -40.14
CA LEU A 489 13.08 -9.51 -40.28
C LEU A 489 14.24 -10.21 -39.53
N PHE A 490 13.99 -10.62 -38.28
CA PHE A 490 14.95 -11.39 -37.49
C PHE A 490 15.24 -12.78 -38.07
N GLY A 491 14.21 -13.44 -38.63
CA GLY A 491 14.37 -14.72 -39.31
C GLY A 491 15.19 -14.63 -40.62
N ARG A 492 15.22 -13.45 -41.28
CA ARG A 492 16.11 -13.16 -42.40
C ARG A 492 17.52 -12.82 -41.94
N GLY A 493 17.66 -12.05 -40.83
CA GLY A 493 18.94 -11.72 -40.25
C GLY A 493 19.68 -12.93 -39.69
N GLY A 494 18.97 -13.89 -39.09
CA GLY A 494 19.55 -15.14 -38.58
C GLY A 494 20.19 -16.05 -39.65
N ARG A 495 19.87 -15.82 -40.93
CA ARG A 495 20.55 -16.51 -42.05
C ARG A 495 21.98 -16.00 -42.30
N TRP A 496 22.36 -14.87 -41.71
CA TRP A 496 23.68 -14.28 -41.86
C TRP A 496 24.63 -14.61 -40.70
N LEU A 497 24.13 -15.28 -39.66
CA LEU A 497 24.95 -15.82 -38.60
C LEU A 497 25.35 -17.25 -38.97
N PRO A 498 26.64 -17.54 -39.30
CA PRO A 498 27.10 -18.89 -39.51
C PRO A 498 27.13 -19.57 -38.15
N LEU A 499 26.08 -20.30 -37.79
CA LEU A 499 26.17 -21.34 -36.78
C LEU A 499 27.00 -22.45 -37.39
N SER A 500 28.28 -22.47 -37.13
CA SER A 500 29.13 -23.66 -37.32
C SER A 500 28.57 -24.80 -36.50
N PRO A 501 28.53 -26.05 -37.04
CA PRO A 501 28.00 -27.24 -36.41
C PRO A 501 28.69 -27.59 -35.10
#